data_9411404f4ec773557189aa0c19fa4ac3
#
_entry.id   9411404f4ec773557189aa0c19fa4ac3
#
_cell.length_a   1.000
_cell.length_b   1.000
_cell.length_c   1.000
_cell.angle_alpha   90.00
_cell.angle_beta   90.00
_cell.angle_gamma   90.00
#
_symmetry.space_group_name_H-M   'P 1'
#
loop_
_entity.id
_entity.type
_entity.pdbx_description
1 polymer ?
#
loop_
_entity_poly.entity_id
_entity_poly.type
_entity_poly.pdbx_seq_one_letter_code
_entity_poly.pdbx_strand_id
1 'polypeptide(L)'
;MMARPAKKPLGLYVHIPFCRQKCSYCDFYSLPHSEKKMDAYTAALVRHLEEVAPQAAAHQADTVYIGGGTPTYLGASRLKTILQTIRKRYDVSRDAEITVEANPDSACDVKALRTLRRAGVNRISLGVQSADDDLLLRIGRIHTFDQVKQAAQAIRKAGIRNLSMDLIYGLPGQTLDQWLDTLAEVLVLNPEHISYYGLKLEEGTPLYLRRAQETFPDDDQQAEMYLCAVELLAQHGYEQYEISNFARPGFASRHNLKYWHMDEYAGFGPGAHSDMGGVRFAYIRDIDRYISGQLVLSESETGETLARDFEYVMLSLRTAEGIDRTCFERTYRQRFAPLDALFRRYESAGLAQPTEKGWRLTPRGFLVSNSIIVALEDALASQKLQRQTAAANGDYRIV
;
A
#
# COMPACT_ATOMS: atom_id res chain seq x y z
N MET A 1 29.48 -28.96 -5.10
CA MET A 1 28.46 -28.11 -5.73
C MET A 1 28.50 -26.77 -5.01
N MET A 2 28.94 -25.69 -5.67
CA MET A 2 28.80 -24.35 -5.08
C MET A 2 27.32 -24.05 -4.94
N ALA A 3 26.91 -23.63 -3.74
CA ALA A 3 25.53 -23.18 -3.50
C ALA A 3 25.27 -22.00 -4.48
N ARG A 4 24.16 -22.05 -5.25
CA ARG A 4 23.74 -20.88 -6.03
C ARG A 4 23.58 -19.71 -5.07
N PRO A 5 24.08 -18.52 -5.42
CA PRO A 5 23.86 -17.33 -4.59
C PRO A 5 22.37 -17.14 -4.39
N ALA A 6 21.96 -16.76 -3.16
CA ALA A 6 20.58 -16.46 -2.87
C ALA A 6 20.10 -15.34 -3.78
N LYS A 7 18.96 -15.54 -4.45
CA LYS A 7 18.34 -14.53 -5.29
C LYS A 7 17.82 -13.37 -4.45
N LYS A 8 17.82 -12.16 -5.00
CA LYS A 8 17.23 -10.99 -4.35
C LYS A 8 15.70 -11.12 -4.28
N PRO A 9 15.06 -10.75 -3.16
CA PRO A 9 13.61 -10.71 -3.10
C PRO A 9 13.05 -9.64 -4.04
N LEU A 10 11.87 -9.91 -4.64
CA LEU A 10 11.19 -9.00 -5.57
C LEU A 10 9.69 -9.02 -5.30
N GLY A 11 9.07 -7.84 -5.20
CA GLY A 11 7.62 -7.71 -5.25
C GLY A 11 7.14 -7.63 -6.70
N LEU A 12 6.04 -8.34 -7.03
CA LEU A 12 5.37 -8.15 -8.32
C LEU A 12 4.02 -7.48 -8.09
N TYR A 13 3.83 -6.28 -8.62
CA TYR A 13 2.56 -5.56 -8.59
C TYR A 13 1.88 -5.63 -9.96
N VAL A 14 0.62 -6.03 -9.97
CA VAL A 14 -0.18 -6.10 -11.21
C VAL A 14 -1.38 -5.17 -11.07
N HIS A 15 -1.43 -4.14 -11.90
CA HIS A 15 -2.52 -3.18 -11.91
C HIS A 15 -3.66 -3.63 -12.80
N ILE A 16 -4.86 -3.82 -12.27
CA ILE A 16 -6.06 -4.19 -13.02
C ILE A 16 -7.00 -2.97 -13.06
N PRO A 17 -7.07 -2.23 -14.17
CA PRO A 17 -7.78 -0.95 -14.23
C PRO A 17 -9.31 -1.10 -14.50
N PHE A 18 -9.96 -2.11 -13.97
CA PHE A 18 -11.38 -2.32 -14.22
C PHE A 18 -12.20 -2.27 -12.95
N CYS A 19 -13.30 -1.51 -12.97
CA CYS A 19 -14.31 -1.47 -11.93
C CYS A 19 -15.70 -1.64 -12.56
N ARG A 20 -16.65 -2.22 -11.83
CA ARG A 20 -18.06 -2.19 -12.25
C ARG A 20 -18.57 -0.75 -12.22
N GLN A 21 -18.24 0.00 -11.16
CA GLN A 21 -18.53 1.40 -10.98
C GLN A 21 -17.36 2.08 -10.30
N LYS A 22 -17.06 3.33 -10.67
CA LYS A 22 -16.04 4.13 -9.99
C LYS A 22 -16.66 4.85 -8.79
N CYS A 23 -16.08 4.64 -7.62
CA CYS A 23 -16.50 5.30 -6.39
C CYS A 23 -16.26 6.80 -6.45
N SER A 24 -17.07 7.58 -5.74
CA SER A 24 -17.03 9.05 -5.85
C SER A 24 -15.77 9.70 -5.27
N TYR A 25 -15.03 8.99 -4.43
CA TYR A 25 -13.79 9.44 -3.79
C TYR A 25 -12.51 8.95 -4.48
N CYS A 26 -12.62 7.97 -5.40
CA CYS A 26 -11.47 7.23 -5.89
C CYS A 26 -10.73 7.96 -7.02
N ASP A 27 -9.43 8.20 -6.84
CA ASP A 27 -8.52 8.78 -7.84
C ASP A 27 -7.69 7.72 -8.58
N PHE A 28 -7.75 6.44 -8.15
CA PHE A 28 -7.02 5.37 -8.81
C PHE A 28 -7.36 5.28 -10.29
N TYR A 29 -6.34 4.96 -11.08
CA TYR A 29 -6.56 4.70 -12.50
C TYR A 29 -7.44 3.48 -12.68
N SER A 30 -8.73 3.71 -12.93
CA SER A 30 -9.75 2.67 -13.10
C SER A 30 -10.82 3.11 -14.09
N LEU A 31 -11.32 2.15 -14.86
CA LEU A 31 -12.25 2.33 -15.95
C LEU A 31 -13.54 1.56 -15.66
N PRO A 32 -14.65 2.24 -15.41
CA PRO A 32 -15.94 1.60 -15.34
C PRO A 32 -16.45 1.21 -16.73
N HIS A 33 -17.35 0.23 -16.80
CA HIS A 33 -18.06 -0.17 -18.04
C HIS A 33 -17.14 -0.49 -19.23
N SER A 34 -15.98 -1.14 -18.96
CA SER A 34 -14.95 -1.40 -19.97
C SER A 34 -14.70 -2.89 -20.22
N GLU A 35 -15.73 -3.73 -20.02
CA GLU A 35 -15.65 -5.19 -20.10
C GLU A 35 -15.15 -5.68 -21.47
N LYS A 36 -15.49 -4.97 -22.53
CA LYS A 36 -15.06 -5.28 -23.91
C LYS A 36 -13.54 -5.23 -24.08
N LYS A 37 -12.83 -4.51 -23.21
CA LYS A 37 -11.36 -4.40 -23.24
C LYS A 37 -10.64 -5.49 -22.41
N MET A 38 -11.36 -6.23 -21.54
CA MET A 38 -10.74 -7.14 -20.56
C MET A 38 -9.92 -8.26 -21.20
N ASP A 39 -10.37 -8.85 -22.31
CA ASP A 39 -9.62 -9.93 -22.98
C ASP A 39 -8.35 -9.40 -23.65
N ALA A 40 -8.46 -8.30 -24.39
CA ALA A 40 -7.32 -7.66 -25.03
C ALA A 40 -6.31 -7.15 -24.00
N TYR A 41 -6.80 -6.57 -22.91
CA TYR A 41 -5.98 -6.17 -21.77
C TYR A 41 -5.23 -7.36 -21.14
N THR A 42 -5.93 -8.48 -20.91
CA THR A 42 -5.31 -9.67 -20.31
C THR A 42 -4.20 -10.21 -21.23
N ALA A 43 -4.43 -10.23 -22.52
CA ALA A 43 -3.42 -10.65 -23.50
C ALA A 43 -2.20 -9.68 -23.51
N ALA A 44 -2.44 -8.37 -23.43
CA ALA A 44 -1.37 -7.38 -23.35
C ALA A 44 -0.56 -7.52 -22.06
N LEU A 45 -1.23 -7.74 -20.91
CA LEU A 45 -0.58 -7.95 -19.63
C LEU A 45 0.28 -9.23 -19.61
N VAL A 46 -0.20 -10.30 -20.22
CA VAL A 46 0.58 -11.54 -20.38
C VAL A 46 1.86 -11.26 -21.18
N ARG A 47 1.79 -10.55 -22.31
CA ARG A 47 2.97 -10.14 -23.09
C ARG A 47 3.93 -9.30 -22.27
N HIS A 48 3.43 -8.30 -21.53
CA HIS A 48 4.24 -7.44 -20.68
C HIS A 48 4.98 -8.24 -19.59
N LEU A 49 4.29 -9.17 -18.91
CA LEU A 49 4.91 -10.08 -17.95
C LEU A 49 6.02 -10.94 -18.59
N GLU A 50 5.82 -11.42 -19.81
CA GLU A 50 6.83 -12.21 -20.53
C GLU A 50 8.03 -11.38 -20.99
N GLU A 51 7.81 -10.15 -21.39
CA GLU A 51 8.85 -9.21 -21.86
C GLU A 51 9.80 -8.78 -20.73
N VAL A 52 9.26 -8.51 -19.54
CA VAL A 52 10.05 -8.06 -18.39
C VAL A 52 10.72 -9.22 -17.63
N ALA A 53 10.22 -10.45 -17.76
CA ALA A 53 10.73 -11.60 -17.01
C ALA A 53 12.26 -11.83 -17.10
N PRO A 54 12.94 -11.61 -18.22
CA PRO A 54 14.41 -11.74 -18.29
C PRO A 54 15.15 -10.78 -17.35
N GLN A 55 14.60 -9.58 -17.11
CA GLN A 55 15.20 -8.58 -16.23
C GLN A 55 15.12 -9.02 -14.75
N ALA A 56 14.14 -9.84 -14.39
CA ALA A 56 13.94 -10.39 -13.05
C ALA A 56 14.69 -11.73 -12.82
N ALA A 57 15.55 -12.20 -13.75
CA ALA A 57 16.19 -13.51 -13.66
C ALA A 57 17.06 -13.72 -12.40
N ALA A 58 17.66 -12.63 -11.87
CA ALA A 58 18.46 -12.63 -10.65
C ALA A 58 17.61 -12.55 -9.35
N HIS A 59 16.29 -12.45 -9.48
CA HIS A 59 15.36 -12.23 -8.37
C HIS A 59 14.51 -13.46 -8.10
N GLN A 60 13.96 -13.54 -6.87
CA GLN A 60 12.90 -14.44 -6.50
C GLN A 60 11.69 -13.62 -6.04
N ALA A 61 10.55 -13.84 -6.69
CA ALA A 61 9.31 -13.17 -6.31
C ALA A 61 8.78 -13.77 -5.00
N ASP A 62 8.86 -12.99 -3.92
CA ASP A 62 8.37 -13.38 -2.60
C ASP A 62 6.99 -12.78 -2.29
N THR A 63 6.54 -11.80 -3.09
CA THR A 63 5.18 -11.27 -3.05
C THR A 63 4.64 -11.02 -4.45
N VAL A 64 3.33 -11.28 -4.63
CA VAL A 64 2.56 -10.90 -5.81
C VAL A 64 1.31 -10.17 -5.34
N TYR A 65 1.11 -8.95 -5.79
CA TYR A 65 -0.06 -8.15 -5.43
C TYR A 65 -0.82 -7.75 -6.68
N ILE A 66 -2.07 -8.18 -6.79
CA ILE A 66 -2.94 -7.84 -7.91
C ILE A 66 -4.00 -6.86 -7.38
N GLY A 67 -3.87 -5.59 -7.79
CA GLY A 67 -4.66 -4.48 -7.27
C GLY A 67 -5.08 -3.47 -8.34
N GLY A 68 -5.50 -2.29 -7.89
CA GLY A 68 -5.79 -1.13 -8.71
C GLY A 68 -7.26 -0.72 -8.75
N GLY A 69 -8.05 -1.20 -9.71
CA GLY A 69 -9.50 -1.02 -9.71
C GLY A 69 -10.20 -2.09 -8.86
N THR A 70 -10.72 -3.12 -9.48
CA THR A 70 -11.32 -4.28 -8.80
C THR A 70 -10.88 -5.55 -9.52
N PRO A 71 -9.76 -6.15 -9.14
CA PRO A 71 -9.22 -7.33 -9.81
C PRO A 71 -10.23 -8.48 -9.93
N THR A 72 -11.02 -8.75 -8.90
CA THR A 72 -12.03 -9.81 -8.95
C THR A 72 -13.11 -9.57 -10.01
N TYR A 73 -13.35 -8.31 -10.41
CA TYR A 73 -14.26 -7.98 -11.51
C TYR A 73 -13.70 -8.40 -12.88
N LEU A 74 -12.37 -8.47 -13.06
CA LEU A 74 -11.77 -9.03 -14.29
C LEU A 74 -12.18 -10.50 -14.51
N GLY A 75 -12.52 -11.21 -13.44
CA GLY A 75 -12.98 -12.60 -13.45
C GLY A 75 -11.87 -13.62 -13.21
N ALA A 76 -12.23 -14.69 -12.52
CA ALA A 76 -11.30 -15.72 -12.04
C ALA A 76 -10.50 -16.43 -13.16
N SER A 77 -11.08 -16.57 -14.36
CA SER A 77 -10.41 -17.22 -15.50
C SER A 77 -9.22 -16.39 -15.99
N ARG A 78 -9.41 -15.07 -16.19
CA ARG A 78 -8.35 -14.15 -16.63
C ARG A 78 -7.28 -13.99 -15.56
N LEU A 79 -7.67 -13.82 -14.29
CA LEU A 79 -6.74 -13.77 -13.17
C LEU A 79 -5.90 -15.06 -13.06
N LYS A 80 -6.51 -16.23 -13.27
CA LYS A 80 -5.80 -17.51 -13.32
C LYS A 80 -4.74 -17.51 -14.43
N THR A 81 -5.07 -17.01 -15.64
CA THR A 81 -4.11 -16.91 -16.75
C THR A 81 -2.93 -16.03 -16.37
N ILE A 82 -3.16 -14.87 -15.76
CA ILE A 82 -2.12 -13.96 -15.27
C ILE A 82 -1.22 -14.66 -14.25
N LEU A 83 -1.81 -15.28 -13.23
CA LEU A 83 -1.08 -15.99 -12.18
C LEU A 83 -0.25 -17.17 -12.72
N GLN A 84 -0.79 -17.90 -13.69
CA GLN A 84 -0.06 -18.97 -14.38
C GLN A 84 1.14 -18.44 -15.18
N THR A 85 0.99 -17.30 -15.84
CA THR A 85 2.11 -16.64 -16.55
C THR A 85 3.18 -16.20 -15.55
N ILE A 86 2.80 -15.59 -14.43
CA ILE A 86 3.75 -15.21 -13.38
C ILE A 86 4.53 -16.44 -12.90
N ARG A 87 3.85 -17.52 -12.53
CA ARG A 87 4.50 -18.77 -12.06
C ARG A 87 5.38 -19.44 -13.11
N LYS A 88 5.08 -19.28 -14.38
CA LYS A 88 5.86 -19.86 -15.48
C LYS A 88 7.12 -19.03 -15.81
N ARG A 89 7.04 -17.70 -15.64
CA ARG A 89 8.09 -16.77 -16.10
C ARG A 89 8.99 -16.26 -14.99
N TYR A 90 8.51 -16.24 -13.75
CA TYR A 90 9.23 -15.73 -12.58
C TYR A 90 9.51 -16.86 -11.59
N ASP A 91 10.62 -16.77 -10.87
CA ASP A 91 10.92 -17.66 -9.75
C ASP A 91 10.09 -17.22 -8.53
N VAL A 92 8.86 -17.73 -8.44
CA VAL A 92 7.95 -17.41 -7.33
C VAL A 92 8.26 -18.32 -6.16
N SER A 93 8.56 -17.74 -4.99
CA SER A 93 8.81 -18.49 -3.75
C SER A 93 7.62 -19.39 -3.38
N ARG A 94 7.90 -20.51 -2.72
CA ARG A 94 6.84 -21.43 -2.27
C ARG A 94 5.94 -20.81 -1.20
N ASP A 95 6.49 -19.92 -0.39
CA ASP A 95 5.83 -19.16 0.68
C ASP A 95 5.46 -17.75 0.26
N ALA A 96 5.48 -17.44 -1.05
CA ALA A 96 5.12 -16.12 -1.55
C ALA A 96 3.72 -15.70 -1.07
N GLU A 97 3.61 -14.45 -0.62
CA GLU A 97 2.31 -13.82 -0.40
C GLU A 97 1.70 -13.46 -1.75
N ILE A 98 0.53 -14.02 -2.06
CA ILE A 98 -0.19 -13.72 -3.31
C ILE A 98 -1.54 -13.12 -2.96
N THR A 99 -1.62 -11.80 -3.09
CA THR A 99 -2.79 -10.98 -2.75
C THR A 99 -3.61 -10.66 -4.00
N VAL A 100 -4.93 -10.68 -3.86
CA VAL A 100 -5.88 -10.13 -4.84
C VAL A 100 -6.84 -9.20 -4.12
N GLU A 101 -6.99 -7.98 -4.63
CA GLU A 101 -8.03 -7.05 -4.18
C GLU A 101 -9.40 -7.47 -4.70
N ALA A 102 -10.41 -7.25 -3.88
CA ALA A 102 -11.78 -7.62 -4.16
C ALA A 102 -12.77 -6.59 -3.63
N ASN A 103 -13.88 -6.42 -4.32
CA ASN A 103 -15.06 -5.78 -3.77
C ASN A 103 -16.08 -6.86 -3.35
N PRO A 104 -16.92 -6.59 -2.33
CA PRO A 104 -17.91 -7.56 -1.85
C PRO A 104 -18.82 -8.10 -2.95
N ASP A 105 -19.29 -7.24 -3.87
CA ASP A 105 -20.15 -7.63 -4.98
C ASP A 105 -19.51 -8.62 -5.97
N SER A 106 -18.19 -8.70 -6.03
CA SER A 106 -17.43 -9.60 -6.92
C SER A 106 -16.74 -10.75 -6.19
N ALA A 107 -16.87 -10.83 -4.86
CA ALA A 107 -16.19 -11.83 -4.01
C ALA A 107 -17.15 -12.86 -3.36
N CYS A 108 -18.39 -12.97 -3.80
CA CYS A 108 -19.37 -13.92 -3.26
C CYS A 108 -19.35 -15.32 -3.93
N ASP A 109 -18.69 -15.46 -5.10
CA ASP A 109 -18.64 -16.76 -5.79
C ASP A 109 -17.52 -17.67 -5.26
N VAL A 110 -17.90 -18.63 -4.46
CA VAL A 110 -16.98 -19.64 -3.88
C VAL A 110 -16.21 -20.42 -4.95
N LYS A 111 -16.81 -20.69 -6.14
CA LYS A 111 -16.14 -21.43 -7.23
C LYS A 111 -15.04 -20.57 -7.86
N ALA A 112 -15.31 -19.30 -8.08
CA ALA A 112 -14.33 -18.33 -8.56
C ALA A 112 -13.16 -18.21 -7.57
N LEU A 113 -13.44 -18.01 -6.28
CA LEU A 113 -12.44 -17.91 -5.23
C LEU A 113 -11.60 -19.19 -5.08
N ARG A 114 -12.21 -20.37 -5.20
CA ARG A 114 -11.47 -21.66 -5.22
C ARG A 114 -10.55 -21.76 -6.43
N THR A 115 -10.94 -21.19 -7.58
CA THR A 115 -10.08 -21.16 -8.77
C THR A 115 -8.85 -20.27 -8.51
N LEU A 116 -9.03 -19.10 -7.89
CA LEU A 116 -7.92 -18.22 -7.50
C LEU A 116 -7.01 -18.88 -6.46
N ARG A 117 -7.57 -19.51 -5.43
CA ARG A 117 -6.80 -20.25 -4.43
C ARG A 117 -5.95 -21.36 -5.06
N ARG A 118 -6.50 -22.14 -5.98
CA ARG A 118 -5.74 -23.18 -6.72
C ARG A 118 -4.66 -22.58 -7.62
N ALA A 119 -4.85 -21.37 -8.12
CA ALA A 119 -3.82 -20.61 -8.85
C ALA A 119 -2.74 -20.03 -7.93
N GLY A 120 -2.93 -20.12 -6.60
CA GLY A 120 -1.95 -19.75 -5.59
C GLY A 120 -2.29 -18.55 -4.75
N VAL A 121 -3.44 -17.90 -4.96
CA VAL A 121 -3.89 -16.79 -4.10
C VAL A 121 -4.05 -17.28 -2.66
N ASN A 122 -3.39 -16.62 -1.72
CA ASN A 122 -3.44 -16.97 -0.31
C ASN A 122 -3.90 -15.80 0.59
N ARG A 123 -4.03 -14.57 0.02
CA ARG A 123 -4.54 -13.39 0.71
C ARG A 123 -5.57 -12.67 -0.16
N ILE A 124 -6.66 -12.21 0.45
CA ILE A 124 -7.65 -11.32 -0.18
C ILE A 124 -7.67 -10.00 0.60
N SER A 125 -7.66 -8.86 -0.12
CA SER A 125 -7.95 -7.53 0.45
C SER A 125 -9.35 -7.14 0.00
N LEU A 126 -10.27 -7.02 0.95
CA LEU A 126 -11.69 -6.78 0.69
C LEU A 126 -12.06 -5.33 1.01
N GLY A 127 -12.45 -4.57 0.01
CA GLY A 127 -12.84 -3.17 0.15
C GLY A 127 -14.21 -3.01 0.81
N VAL A 128 -14.25 -2.98 2.13
CA VAL A 128 -15.46 -2.84 2.96
C VAL A 128 -15.90 -1.38 3.07
N GLN A 129 -14.98 -0.51 3.41
CA GLN A 129 -15.07 0.93 3.63
C GLN A 129 -15.89 1.33 4.86
N SER A 130 -17.12 0.86 5.04
CA SER A 130 -17.99 1.10 6.20
C SER A 130 -18.95 -0.07 6.41
N ALA A 131 -19.47 -0.22 7.62
CA ALA A 131 -20.60 -1.10 7.93
C ALA A 131 -21.96 -0.39 7.81
N ASP A 132 -21.97 0.92 7.61
CA ASP A 132 -23.15 1.74 7.44
C ASP A 132 -23.48 1.89 5.96
N ASP A 133 -24.64 1.35 5.52
CA ASP A 133 -25.04 1.32 4.13
C ASP A 133 -25.35 2.73 3.57
N ASP A 134 -25.78 3.68 4.41
CA ASP A 134 -26.01 5.07 3.98
C ASP A 134 -24.68 5.78 3.72
N LEU A 135 -23.66 5.54 4.52
CA LEU A 135 -22.31 6.06 4.28
C LEU A 135 -21.71 5.44 3.01
N LEU A 136 -21.90 4.13 2.79
CA LEU A 136 -21.49 3.46 1.56
C LEU A 136 -22.11 4.10 0.33
N LEU A 137 -23.43 4.35 0.36
CA LEU A 137 -24.16 5.00 -0.74
C LEU A 137 -23.62 6.40 -1.03
N ARG A 138 -23.36 7.21 0.01
CA ARG A 138 -22.81 8.57 -0.13
C ARG A 138 -21.48 8.61 -0.86
N ILE A 139 -20.62 7.63 -0.65
CA ILE A 139 -19.31 7.54 -1.33
C ILE A 139 -19.36 6.77 -2.65
N GLY A 140 -20.56 6.42 -3.14
CA GLY A 140 -20.76 5.76 -4.43
C GLY A 140 -20.40 4.26 -4.44
N ARG A 141 -20.47 3.58 -3.28
CA ARG A 141 -20.33 2.12 -3.23
C ARG A 141 -21.64 1.46 -3.65
N ILE A 142 -21.53 0.33 -4.34
CA ILE A 142 -22.68 -0.43 -4.87
C ILE A 142 -23.03 -1.66 -4.02
N HIS A 143 -22.23 -1.97 -3.02
CA HIS A 143 -22.44 -3.08 -2.10
C HIS A 143 -23.04 -2.60 -0.77
N THR A 144 -23.67 -3.53 -0.06
CA THR A 144 -24.13 -3.37 1.32
C THR A 144 -23.22 -4.14 2.28
N PHE A 145 -23.34 -3.85 3.57
CA PHE A 145 -22.57 -4.58 4.58
C PHE A 145 -22.98 -6.07 4.68
N ASP A 146 -24.21 -6.42 4.38
CA ASP A 146 -24.62 -7.83 4.25
C ASP A 146 -23.85 -8.56 3.15
N GLN A 147 -23.55 -7.89 2.03
CA GLN A 147 -22.68 -8.47 0.99
C GLN A 147 -21.23 -8.63 1.47
N VAL A 148 -20.75 -7.76 2.36
CA VAL A 148 -19.44 -7.95 3.02
C VAL A 148 -19.43 -9.25 3.83
N LYS A 149 -20.47 -9.49 4.64
CA LYS A 149 -20.62 -10.72 5.43
C LYS A 149 -20.63 -11.96 4.53
N GLN A 150 -21.37 -11.92 3.42
CA GLN A 150 -21.43 -13.00 2.43
C GLN A 150 -20.09 -13.23 1.75
N ALA A 151 -19.37 -12.18 1.35
CA ALA A 151 -18.05 -12.27 0.73
C ALA A 151 -17.03 -12.86 1.70
N ALA A 152 -16.99 -12.40 2.95
CA ALA A 152 -16.11 -12.98 3.99
C ALA A 152 -16.36 -14.49 4.18
N GLN A 153 -17.61 -14.91 4.26
CA GLN A 153 -17.97 -16.33 4.35
C GLN A 153 -17.54 -17.11 3.09
N ALA A 154 -17.73 -16.53 1.89
CA ALA A 154 -17.33 -17.17 0.64
C ALA A 154 -15.81 -17.36 0.55
N ILE A 155 -15.04 -16.35 0.97
CA ILE A 155 -13.57 -16.38 1.03
C ILE A 155 -13.11 -17.51 1.98
N ARG A 156 -13.70 -17.59 3.18
CA ARG A 156 -13.41 -18.67 4.15
C ARG A 156 -13.79 -20.06 3.59
N LYS A 157 -14.97 -20.18 2.99
CA LYS A 157 -15.43 -21.44 2.33
C LYS A 157 -14.55 -21.86 1.15
N ALA A 158 -13.91 -20.91 0.47
CA ALA A 158 -12.93 -21.19 -0.56
C ALA A 158 -11.58 -21.69 0.00
N GLY A 159 -11.35 -21.56 1.31
CA GLY A 159 -10.15 -21.98 2.02
C GLY A 159 -9.04 -20.93 2.01
N ILE A 160 -9.35 -19.66 1.74
CA ILE A 160 -8.42 -18.54 1.89
C ILE A 160 -8.55 -18.04 3.33
N ARG A 161 -7.44 -18.10 4.08
CA ARG A 161 -7.44 -17.76 5.52
C ARG A 161 -6.96 -16.35 5.79
N ASN A 162 -6.06 -15.80 4.97
CA ASN A 162 -5.57 -14.44 5.14
C ASN A 162 -6.54 -13.46 4.46
N LEU A 163 -7.39 -12.83 5.27
CA LEU A 163 -8.39 -11.85 4.85
C LEU A 163 -8.03 -10.49 5.43
N SER A 164 -7.81 -9.52 4.55
CA SER A 164 -7.73 -8.09 4.88
C SER A 164 -9.09 -7.44 4.64
N MET A 165 -9.47 -6.53 5.52
CA MET A 165 -10.64 -5.68 5.35
C MET A 165 -10.20 -4.23 5.36
N ASP A 166 -10.53 -3.51 4.27
CA ASP A 166 -10.10 -2.14 4.06
C ASP A 166 -11.25 -1.19 4.39
N LEU A 167 -11.00 -0.21 5.26
CA LEU A 167 -11.98 0.72 5.83
C LEU A 167 -11.58 2.16 5.55
N ILE A 168 -12.55 3.08 5.59
CA ILE A 168 -12.31 4.51 5.49
C ILE A 168 -13.01 5.21 6.64
N TYR A 169 -12.29 6.04 7.39
CA TYR A 169 -12.85 6.96 8.38
C TYR A 169 -12.85 8.39 7.84
N GLY A 170 -13.61 9.27 8.49
CA GLY A 170 -13.76 10.65 8.02
C GLY A 170 -14.70 10.80 6.82
N LEU A 171 -15.60 9.84 6.61
CA LEU A 171 -16.60 9.88 5.54
C LEU A 171 -17.58 11.06 5.72
N PRO A 172 -18.22 11.56 4.63
CA PRO A 172 -19.21 12.63 4.75
C PRO A 172 -20.31 12.30 5.75
N GLY A 173 -20.46 13.12 6.79
CA GLY A 173 -21.47 12.95 7.85
C GLY A 173 -21.20 11.81 8.83
N GLN A 174 -20.06 11.15 8.78
CA GLN A 174 -19.71 10.06 9.68
C GLN A 174 -19.46 10.59 11.09
N THR A 175 -20.08 9.97 12.10
CA THR A 175 -19.80 10.21 13.51
C THR A 175 -18.77 9.24 14.07
N LEU A 176 -18.20 9.56 15.25
CA LEU A 176 -17.32 8.64 15.98
C LEU A 176 -18.03 7.32 16.29
N ASP A 177 -19.29 7.36 16.74
CA ASP A 177 -20.07 6.16 17.06
C ASP A 177 -20.24 5.25 15.83
N GLN A 178 -20.61 5.81 14.67
CA GLN A 178 -20.73 5.04 13.42
C GLN A 178 -19.39 4.43 12.99
N TRP A 179 -18.28 5.13 13.25
CA TRP A 179 -16.95 4.59 12.99
C TRP A 179 -16.63 3.40 13.91
N LEU A 180 -16.89 3.54 15.21
CA LEU A 180 -16.67 2.46 16.18
C LEU A 180 -17.60 1.26 15.94
N ASP A 181 -18.85 1.50 15.57
CA ASP A 181 -19.79 0.44 15.16
C ASP A 181 -19.26 -0.32 13.93
N THR A 182 -18.71 0.41 12.93
CA THR A 182 -18.06 -0.21 11.76
C THR A 182 -16.93 -1.14 12.19
N LEU A 183 -16.06 -0.70 13.09
CA LEU A 183 -14.96 -1.53 13.60
C LEU A 183 -15.49 -2.75 14.36
N ALA A 184 -16.49 -2.59 15.21
CA ALA A 184 -17.11 -3.67 15.98
C ALA A 184 -17.69 -4.75 15.05
N GLU A 185 -18.46 -4.35 14.03
CA GLU A 185 -19.04 -5.26 13.04
C GLU A 185 -17.96 -6.00 12.21
N VAL A 186 -16.87 -5.32 11.85
CA VAL A 186 -15.75 -5.92 11.14
C VAL A 186 -14.98 -6.90 12.02
N LEU A 187 -14.79 -6.60 13.30
CA LEU A 187 -14.13 -7.48 14.26
C LEU A 187 -14.91 -8.79 14.47
N VAL A 188 -16.24 -8.78 14.38
CA VAL A 188 -17.06 -10.00 14.40
C VAL A 188 -16.74 -10.93 13.24
N LEU A 189 -16.36 -10.39 12.07
CA LEU A 189 -15.95 -11.18 10.89
C LEU A 189 -14.54 -11.78 11.02
N ASN A 190 -13.82 -11.41 12.08
CA ASN A 190 -12.53 -11.95 12.47
C ASN A 190 -11.49 -11.99 11.31
N PRO A 191 -11.18 -10.85 10.67
CA PRO A 191 -10.12 -10.78 9.67
C PRO A 191 -8.74 -10.96 10.31
N GLU A 192 -7.74 -11.35 9.54
CA GLU A 192 -6.34 -11.40 9.96
C GLU A 192 -5.65 -10.03 9.88
N HIS A 193 -6.21 -9.14 9.07
CA HIS A 193 -5.64 -7.84 8.78
C HIS A 193 -6.75 -6.79 8.58
N ILE A 194 -6.51 -5.58 9.04
CA ILE A 194 -7.40 -4.43 8.86
C ILE A 194 -6.57 -3.27 8.37
N SER A 195 -6.98 -2.68 7.24
CA SER A 195 -6.49 -1.39 6.77
C SER A 195 -7.54 -0.35 7.08
N TYR A 196 -7.17 0.81 7.63
CA TYR A 196 -8.06 1.94 7.64
C TYR A 196 -7.34 3.23 7.24
N TYR A 197 -8.00 3.98 6.38
CA TYR A 197 -7.46 5.20 5.78
C TYR A 197 -8.36 6.39 6.12
N GLY A 198 -7.75 7.54 6.45
CA GLY A 198 -8.51 8.79 6.47
C GLY A 198 -8.96 9.15 5.06
N LEU A 199 -10.21 9.56 4.93
CA LEU A 199 -10.72 10.02 3.64
C LEU A 199 -9.90 11.20 3.14
N LYS A 200 -9.30 11.05 1.97
CA LYS A 200 -8.64 12.13 1.25
C LYS A 200 -9.51 12.65 0.12
N LEU A 201 -9.73 13.96 0.10
CA LEU A 201 -10.49 14.62 -0.96
C LEU A 201 -9.55 14.94 -2.13
N GLU A 202 -9.48 14.02 -3.10
CA GLU A 202 -8.61 14.18 -4.27
C GLU A 202 -9.29 15.04 -5.34
N GLU A 203 -8.56 16.02 -5.86
CA GLU A 203 -9.04 16.90 -6.93
C GLU A 203 -9.50 16.12 -8.16
N GLY A 204 -10.58 16.58 -8.77
CA GLY A 204 -11.16 15.91 -9.94
C GLY A 204 -12.08 14.73 -9.63
N THR A 205 -12.15 14.26 -8.39
CA THR A 205 -13.12 13.22 -8.01
C THR A 205 -14.52 13.82 -7.83
N PRO A 206 -15.60 13.05 -8.10
CA PRO A 206 -16.97 13.53 -7.89
C PRO A 206 -17.25 14.00 -6.46
N LEU A 207 -16.62 13.37 -5.45
CA LEU A 207 -16.77 13.78 -4.06
C LEU A 207 -16.09 15.14 -3.79
N TYR A 208 -14.91 15.37 -4.35
CA TYR A 208 -14.24 16.67 -4.25
C TYR A 208 -15.07 17.79 -4.88
N LEU A 209 -15.69 17.53 -6.05
CA LEU A 209 -16.50 18.53 -6.74
C LEU A 209 -17.75 18.95 -5.95
N ARG A 210 -18.32 18.04 -5.15
CA ARG A 210 -19.48 18.34 -4.30
C ARG A 210 -19.13 18.60 -2.83
N ARG A 211 -17.86 18.73 -2.47
CA ARG A 211 -17.41 18.87 -1.08
C ARG A 211 -18.07 20.01 -0.30
N ALA A 212 -18.43 21.11 -0.98
CA ALA A 212 -19.11 22.23 -0.35
C ALA A 212 -20.58 21.92 0.05
N GLN A 213 -21.14 20.80 -0.42
CA GLN A 213 -22.49 20.34 -0.13
C GLN A 213 -22.51 19.24 0.94
N GLU A 214 -21.32 18.79 1.36
CA GLU A 214 -21.14 17.72 2.34
C GLU A 214 -20.58 18.30 3.65
N THR A 215 -20.89 17.66 4.77
CA THR A 215 -20.27 17.94 6.04
C THR A 215 -19.28 16.82 6.35
N PHE A 216 -18.04 17.16 6.65
CA PHE A 216 -16.99 16.20 7.00
C PHE A 216 -16.61 16.36 8.46
N PRO A 217 -16.21 15.29 9.15
CA PRO A 217 -15.54 15.41 10.44
C PRO A 217 -14.32 16.33 10.32
N ASP A 218 -14.14 17.23 11.27
CA ASP A 218 -12.96 18.10 11.32
C ASP A 218 -11.69 17.34 11.71
N ASP A 219 -10.55 18.01 11.73
CA ASP A 219 -9.26 17.38 11.99
C ASP A 219 -9.18 16.76 13.40
N ASP A 220 -9.79 17.40 14.41
CA ASP A 220 -9.83 16.89 15.78
C ASP A 220 -10.70 15.63 15.88
N GLN A 221 -11.86 15.63 15.23
CA GLN A 221 -12.75 14.48 15.14
C GLN A 221 -12.09 13.32 14.38
N GLN A 222 -11.39 13.58 13.29
CA GLN A 222 -10.64 12.55 12.56
C GLN A 222 -9.48 11.99 13.38
N ALA A 223 -8.79 12.84 14.14
CA ALA A 223 -7.75 12.41 15.06
C ALA A 223 -8.30 11.51 16.17
N GLU A 224 -9.46 11.84 16.73
CA GLU A 224 -10.15 11.02 17.72
C GLU A 224 -10.57 9.66 17.11
N MET A 225 -11.19 9.65 15.93
CA MET A 225 -11.53 8.42 15.20
C MET A 225 -10.31 7.51 15.01
N TYR A 226 -9.17 8.10 14.61
CA TYR A 226 -7.93 7.36 14.42
C TYR A 226 -7.42 6.74 15.72
N LEU A 227 -7.31 7.52 16.78
CA LEU A 227 -6.76 7.06 18.06
C LEU A 227 -7.65 6.02 18.74
N CYS A 228 -8.98 6.22 18.75
CA CYS A 228 -9.93 5.23 19.27
C CYS A 228 -9.81 3.89 18.50
N ALA A 229 -9.63 3.93 17.19
CA ALA A 229 -9.42 2.72 16.38
C ALA A 229 -8.13 2.00 16.74
N VAL A 230 -7.01 2.72 16.93
CA VAL A 230 -5.73 2.13 17.39
C VAL A 230 -5.94 1.37 18.71
N GLU A 231 -6.58 2.00 19.68
CA GLU A 231 -6.82 1.39 20.99
C GLU A 231 -7.74 0.17 20.90
N LEU A 232 -8.86 0.30 20.18
CA LEU A 232 -9.83 -0.79 20.00
C LEU A 232 -9.19 -2.01 19.32
N LEU A 233 -8.42 -1.80 18.24
CA LEU A 233 -7.76 -2.88 17.53
C LEU A 233 -6.68 -3.55 18.38
N ALA A 234 -5.91 -2.78 19.15
CA ALA A 234 -4.91 -3.32 20.07
C ALA A 234 -5.56 -4.23 21.15
N GLN A 235 -6.72 -3.82 21.71
CA GLN A 235 -7.49 -4.65 22.66
C GLN A 235 -7.98 -5.97 22.05
N HIS A 236 -8.15 -6.01 20.71
CA HIS A 236 -8.57 -7.21 19.99
C HIS A 236 -7.41 -8.01 19.37
N GLY A 237 -6.15 -7.70 19.76
CA GLY A 237 -4.96 -8.45 19.37
C GLY A 237 -4.45 -8.14 17.96
N TYR A 238 -4.74 -6.95 17.45
CA TYR A 238 -4.13 -6.42 16.22
C TYR A 238 -2.98 -5.49 16.60
N GLU A 239 -1.86 -5.68 15.93
CA GLU A 239 -0.68 -4.84 16.05
C GLU A 239 -0.66 -3.82 14.91
N GLN A 240 -0.52 -2.54 15.23
CA GLN A 240 -0.23 -1.53 14.22
C GLN A 240 1.19 -1.73 13.71
N TYR A 241 1.40 -2.07 12.44
CA TYR A 241 2.72 -2.25 11.88
C TYR A 241 3.16 -1.08 10.97
N GLU A 242 2.20 -0.26 10.50
CA GLU A 242 2.45 1.03 9.86
C GLU A 242 1.25 1.96 10.03
N ILE A 243 1.32 3.18 9.53
CA ILE A 243 0.39 4.28 9.83
C ILE A 243 -1.10 3.93 9.62
N SER A 244 -1.44 3.09 8.62
CA SER A 244 -2.82 2.77 8.23
C SER A 244 -3.18 1.30 8.36
N ASN A 245 -2.22 0.41 8.66
CA ASN A 245 -2.43 -1.03 8.62
C ASN A 245 -2.16 -1.74 9.95
N PHE A 246 -3.05 -2.67 10.27
CA PHE A 246 -3.09 -3.43 11.50
C PHE A 246 -3.26 -4.90 11.18
N ALA A 247 -2.54 -5.76 11.88
CA ALA A 247 -2.59 -7.18 11.62
C ALA A 247 -2.47 -7.99 12.92
N ARG A 248 -3.03 -9.18 12.91
CA ARG A 248 -2.66 -10.19 13.88
C ARG A 248 -1.19 -10.59 13.69
N PRO A 249 -0.46 -11.03 14.72
CA PRO A 249 0.93 -11.46 14.59
C PRO A 249 1.14 -12.42 13.41
N GLY A 250 2.08 -12.08 12.52
CA GLY A 250 2.41 -12.87 11.33
C GLY A 250 1.52 -12.62 10.09
N PHE A 251 0.58 -11.66 10.13
CA PHE A 251 -0.31 -11.34 9.01
C PHE A 251 -0.15 -9.93 8.43
N ALA A 252 0.90 -9.20 8.81
CA ALA A 252 1.25 -7.94 8.14
C ALA A 252 1.43 -8.17 6.63
N SER A 253 0.96 -7.23 5.80
CA SER A 253 1.11 -7.33 4.35
C SER A 253 2.57 -7.22 3.94
N ARG A 254 3.15 -8.33 3.51
CA ARG A 254 4.56 -8.39 3.09
C ARG A 254 4.82 -7.54 1.86
N HIS A 255 3.82 -7.43 0.97
CA HIS A 255 3.95 -6.60 -0.21
C HIS A 255 3.97 -5.10 0.13
N ASN A 256 3.06 -4.65 1.02
CA ASN A 256 3.04 -3.24 1.45
C ASN A 256 4.33 -2.87 2.20
N LEU A 257 4.86 -3.77 3.02
CA LEU A 257 6.12 -3.55 3.72
C LEU A 257 7.30 -3.33 2.77
N LYS A 258 7.29 -3.92 1.56
CA LYS A 258 8.35 -3.64 0.57
C LYS A 258 8.45 -2.16 0.20
N TYR A 259 7.31 -1.49 0.05
CA TYR A 259 7.32 -0.06 -0.25
C TYR A 259 7.92 0.74 0.92
N TRP A 260 7.52 0.42 2.14
CA TRP A 260 8.04 1.09 3.34
C TRP A 260 9.54 0.83 3.58
N HIS A 261 10.02 -0.35 3.24
CA HIS A 261 11.42 -0.74 3.37
C HIS A 261 12.28 -0.37 2.16
N MET A 262 11.71 0.23 1.12
CA MET A 262 12.38 0.55 -0.14
C MET A 262 12.96 -0.70 -0.84
N ASP A 263 12.29 -1.84 -0.68
CA ASP A 263 12.62 -3.08 -1.37
C ASP A 263 12.24 -3.02 -2.84
N GLU A 264 12.94 -3.80 -3.67
CA GLU A 264 12.68 -3.83 -5.10
C GLU A 264 11.30 -4.43 -5.44
N TYR A 265 10.62 -3.79 -6.37
CA TYR A 265 9.37 -4.27 -6.94
C TYR A 265 9.24 -3.92 -8.43
N ALA A 266 8.54 -4.77 -9.18
CA ALA A 266 8.21 -4.58 -10.58
C ALA A 266 6.70 -4.46 -10.76
N GLY A 267 6.26 -3.38 -11.39
CA GLY A 267 4.86 -3.09 -11.68
C GLY A 267 4.48 -3.42 -13.13
N PHE A 268 3.28 -3.95 -13.33
CA PHE A 268 2.74 -4.37 -14.62
C PHE A 268 1.36 -3.78 -14.83
N GLY A 269 1.14 -3.28 -16.02
CA GLY A 269 -0.12 -2.61 -16.39
C GLY A 269 -0.01 -1.08 -16.45
N PRO A 270 -0.99 -0.40 -17.06
CA PRO A 270 -0.99 1.05 -17.18
C PRO A 270 -1.14 1.70 -15.80
N GLY A 271 -0.33 2.71 -15.52
CA GLY A 271 -0.27 3.37 -14.22
C GLY A 271 0.51 2.62 -13.13
N ALA A 272 1.07 1.45 -13.43
CA ALA A 272 1.90 0.71 -12.48
C ALA A 272 3.29 1.34 -12.35
N HIS A 273 3.78 1.42 -11.11
CA HIS A 273 5.12 1.88 -10.76
C HIS A 273 6.05 0.69 -10.53
N SER A 274 7.34 0.91 -10.74
CA SER A 274 8.42 -0.03 -10.45
C SER A 274 9.57 0.69 -9.75
N ASP A 275 10.29 -0.02 -8.88
CA ASP A 275 11.57 0.41 -8.32
C ASP A 275 12.49 -0.82 -8.33
N MET A 276 13.29 -0.97 -9.36
CA MET A 276 14.10 -2.15 -9.59
C MET A 276 15.42 -1.79 -10.26
N GLY A 277 16.52 -2.40 -9.79
CA GLY A 277 17.84 -2.18 -10.37
C GLY A 277 18.34 -0.73 -10.22
N GLY A 278 17.86 0.02 -9.22
CA GLY A 278 18.22 1.42 -9.00
C GLY A 278 17.48 2.42 -9.88
N VAL A 279 16.47 1.97 -10.62
CA VAL A 279 15.62 2.83 -11.47
C VAL A 279 14.19 2.76 -10.98
N ARG A 280 13.60 3.92 -10.74
CA ARG A 280 12.16 4.07 -10.47
C ARG A 280 11.49 4.56 -11.73
N PHE A 281 10.40 3.92 -12.13
CA PHE A 281 9.63 4.32 -13.30
C PHE A 281 8.16 3.96 -13.17
N ALA A 282 7.31 4.64 -13.95
CA ALA A 282 5.89 4.35 -14.03
C ALA A 282 5.42 4.31 -15.48
N TYR A 283 4.41 3.50 -15.76
CA TYR A 283 3.74 3.48 -17.07
C TYR A 283 2.62 4.52 -17.11
N ILE A 284 2.37 5.08 -18.32
CA ILE A 284 1.26 6.02 -18.50
C ILE A 284 -0.09 5.37 -18.19
N ARG A 285 -1.05 6.20 -17.75
CA ARG A 285 -2.43 5.79 -17.47
C ARG A 285 -3.27 5.77 -18.76
N ASP A 286 -2.89 4.92 -19.74
CA ASP A 286 -3.55 4.80 -21.05
C ASP A 286 -3.70 3.33 -21.44
N ILE A 287 -4.93 2.80 -21.27
CA ILE A 287 -5.23 1.39 -21.56
C ILE A 287 -5.17 1.07 -23.05
N ASP A 288 -5.50 2.01 -23.94
CA ASP A 288 -5.55 1.75 -25.38
C ASP A 288 -4.15 1.62 -25.96
N ARG A 289 -3.24 2.49 -25.56
CA ARG A 289 -1.82 2.33 -25.88
C ARG A 289 -1.25 1.04 -25.29
N TYR A 290 -1.60 0.72 -24.05
CA TYR A 290 -1.14 -0.51 -23.40
C TYR A 290 -1.60 -1.76 -24.15
N ILE A 291 -2.88 -1.84 -24.53
CA ILE A 291 -3.45 -2.96 -25.30
C ILE A 291 -2.78 -3.09 -26.66
N SER A 292 -2.42 -1.98 -27.32
CA SER A 292 -1.71 -1.98 -28.59
C SER A 292 -0.24 -2.41 -28.47
N GLY A 293 0.26 -2.68 -27.26
CA GLY A 293 1.63 -3.12 -27.01
C GLY A 293 2.64 -1.98 -26.80
N GLN A 294 2.16 -0.74 -26.63
CA GLN A 294 3.03 0.42 -26.36
C GLN A 294 3.25 0.56 -24.84
N LEU A 295 4.41 0.13 -24.36
CA LEU A 295 4.83 0.31 -22.97
C LEU A 295 5.52 1.69 -22.82
N VAL A 296 4.69 2.74 -22.71
CA VAL A 296 5.19 4.12 -22.59
C VAL A 296 5.34 4.49 -21.11
N LEU A 297 6.50 5.04 -20.75
CA LEU A 297 6.75 5.54 -19.40
C LEU A 297 6.19 6.95 -19.25
N SER A 298 5.57 7.24 -18.09
CA SER A 298 5.17 8.59 -17.67
C SER A 298 6.31 9.30 -16.97
N GLU A 299 7.14 8.54 -16.24
CA GLU A 299 8.29 9.04 -15.49
C GLU A 299 9.36 7.96 -15.39
N SER A 300 10.61 8.40 -15.27
CA SER A 300 11.75 7.52 -15.02
C SER A 300 12.82 8.31 -14.29
N GLU A 301 13.25 7.80 -13.12
CA GLU A 301 14.26 8.41 -12.27
C GLU A 301 15.36 7.38 -11.97
N THR A 302 16.61 7.85 -11.92
CA THR A 302 17.77 7.03 -11.55
C THR A 302 18.25 7.36 -10.15
N GLY A 303 19.15 6.52 -9.61
CA GLY A 303 19.69 6.72 -8.25
C GLY A 303 20.35 8.08 -8.00
N GLU A 304 20.81 8.79 -9.06
CA GLU A 304 21.41 10.12 -8.92
C GLU A 304 20.36 11.22 -8.66
N THR A 305 19.14 11.04 -9.14
CA THR A 305 18.03 12.01 -8.96
C THR A 305 17.15 11.69 -7.76
N LEU A 306 17.25 10.48 -7.21
CA LEU A 306 16.44 10.02 -6.08
C LEU A 306 17.08 10.44 -4.75
N ALA A 307 16.34 11.21 -3.94
CA ALA A 307 16.77 11.58 -2.58
C ALA A 307 16.55 10.41 -1.59
N ARG A 308 17.24 9.29 -1.82
CA ARG A 308 17.04 8.03 -1.09
C ARG A 308 17.23 8.14 0.43
N ASP A 309 18.07 9.03 0.88
CA ASP A 309 18.31 9.27 2.31
C ASP A 309 17.10 9.92 3.00
N PHE A 310 16.50 10.92 2.35
CA PHE A 310 15.28 11.52 2.86
C PHE A 310 14.08 10.56 2.70
N GLU A 311 13.98 9.87 1.59
CA GLU A 311 12.96 8.86 1.35
C GLU A 311 12.98 7.77 2.43
N TYR A 312 14.17 7.29 2.82
CA TYR A 312 14.31 6.34 3.92
C TYR A 312 13.74 6.89 5.23
N VAL A 313 14.05 8.15 5.57
CA VAL A 313 13.49 8.79 6.77
C VAL A 313 11.97 8.87 6.69
N MET A 314 11.45 9.34 5.56
CA MET A 314 10.01 9.52 5.34
C MET A 314 9.24 8.20 5.43
N LEU A 315 9.73 7.13 4.81
CA LEU A 315 9.05 5.83 4.76
C LEU A 315 9.20 5.07 6.08
N SER A 316 10.41 5.04 6.67
CA SER A 316 10.65 4.35 7.93
C SER A 316 9.79 4.91 9.07
N LEU A 317 9.61 6.23 9.13
CA LEU A 317 8.79 6.89 10.16
C LEU A 317 7.29 6.64 10.02
N ARG A 318 6.84 6.05 8.92
CA ARG A 318 5.45 5.63 8.77
C ARG A 318 5.22 4.17 9.20
N THR A 319 6.27 3.48 9.63
CA THR A 319 6.21 2.12 10.16
C THR A 319 6.35 2.11 11.70
N ALA A 320 5.83 1.06 12.32
CA ALA A 320 6.03 0.83 13.75
C ALA A 320 7.47 0.40 14.10
N GLU A 321 8.24 -0.03 13.12
CA GLU A 321 9.68 -0.32 13.27
C GLU A 321 10.47 0.98 13.47
N GLY A 322 10.10 2.03 12.75
CA GLY A 322 10.74 3.32 12.78
C GLY A 322 12.08 3.35 12.04
N ILE A 323 12.88 4.36 12.34
CA ILE A 323 14.18 4.61 11.71
C ILE A 323 15.31 3.90 12.45
N ASP A 324 16.13 3.13 11.73
CA ASP A 324 17.34 2.51 12.24
C ASP A 324 18.53 3.45 12.01
N ARG A 325 19.10 3.96 13.12
CA ARG A 325 20.26 4.87 13.13
C ARG A 325 21.46 4.26 12.41
N THR A 326 21.79 3.02 12.74
CA THR A 326 22.98 2.35 12.19
C THR A 326 22.82 2.11 10.68
N CYS A 327 21.63 1.71 10.26
CA CYS A 327 21.29 1.55 8.83
C CYS A 327 21.44 2.89 8.11
N PHE A 328 20.84 3.97 8.64
CA PHE A 328 20.92 5.31 8.07
C PHE A 328 22.36 5.79 7.90
N GLU A 329 23.15 5.78 8.98
CA GLU A 329 24.52 6.29 8.96
C GLU A 329 25.43 5.49 8.02
N ARG A 330 25.30 4.16 8.00
CA ARG A 330 26.09 3.28 7.14
C ARG A 330 25.73 3.41 5.67
N THR A 331 24.43 3.46 5.36
CA THR A 331 23.92 3.46 3.97
C THR A 331 24.11 4.81 3.30
N TYR A 332 23.74 5.89 4.02
CA TYR A 332 23.75 7.24 3.45
C TYR A 332 24.95 8.08 3.85
N ARG A 333 25.84 7.54 4.69
CA ARG A 333 27.07 8.21 5.16
C ARG A 333 26.81 9.59 5.74
N GLN A 334 25.69 9.72 6.46
CA GLN A 334 25.25 10.93 7.14
C GLN A 334 25.21 10.69 8.65
N ARG A 335 25.44 11.75 9.44
CA ARG A 335 25.32 11.65 10.90
C ARG A 335 23.85 11.68 11.30
N PHE A 336 23.46 10.84 12.23
CA PHE A 336 22.12 10.80 12.77
C PHE A 336 21.87 11.84 13.87
N ALA A 337 22.93 12.40 14.48
CA ALA A 337 22.84 13.30 15.62
C ALA A 337 21.87 14.51 15.44
N PRO A 338 21.79 15.19 14.27
CA PRO A 338 20.82 16.27 14.09
C PRO A 338 19.37 15.79 14.17
N LEU A 339 19.07 14.60 13.65
CA LEU A 339 17.76 13.98 13.74
C LEU A 339 17.45 13.55 15.18
N ASP A 340 18.42 13.00 15.89
CA ASP A 340 18.28 12.57 17.28
C ASP A 340 17.86 13.74 18.20
N ALA A 341 18.43 14.93 17.99
CA ALA A 341 18.07 16.12 18.75
C ALA A 341 16.61 16.54 18.55
N LEU A 342 16.08 16.39 17.33
CA LEU A 342 14.68 16.65 17.03
C LEU A 342 13.76 15.57 17.63
N PHE A 343 14.13 14.29 17.52
CA PHE A 343 13.36 13.21 18.11
C PHE A 343 13.20 13.32 19.63
N ARG A 344 14.24 13.77 20.37
CA ARG A 344 14.12 14.03 21.82
C ARG A 344 13.08 15.11 22.14
N ARG A 345 12.93 16.11 21.28
CA ARG A 345 11.88 17.12 21.44
C ARG A 345 10.49 16.52 21.18
N TYR A 346 10.37 15.67 20.16
CA TYR A 346 9.11 14.97 19.87
C TYR A 346 8.77 13.92 20.94
N GLU A 347 9.75 13.27 21.53
CA GLU A 347 9.56 12.39 22.69
C GLU A 347 8.95 13.15 23.87
N SER A 348 9.48 14.32 24.19
CA SER A 348 8.95 15.17 25.26
C SER A 348 7.52 15.63 25.01
N ALA A 349 7.09 15.68 23.75
CA ALA A 349 5.72 15.98 23.32
C ALA A 349 4.82 14.73 23.20
N GLY A 350 5.34 13.52 23.46
CA GLY A 350 4.62 12.26 23.30
C GLY A 350 4.37 11.84 21.85
N LEU A 351 5.12 12.41 20.89
CA LEU A 351 4.95 12.16 19.44
C LEU A 351 5.92 11.11 18.89
N ALA A 352 7.04 10.90 19.57
CA ALA A 352 8.05 9.90 19.22
C ALA A 352 8.46 9.11 20.45
N GLN A 353 9.04 7.94 20.23
CA GLN A 353 9.64 7.14 21.31
C GLN A 353 10.90 6.43 20.81
N PRO A 354 11.91 6.23 21.70
CA PRO A 354 13.11 5.51 21.35
C PRO A 354 12.82 4.02 21.11
N THR A 355 13.62 3.41 20.24
CA THR A 355 13.68 1.96 20.03
C THR A 355 15.11 1.48 20.26
N GLU A 356 15.34 0.18 20.26
CA GLU A 356 16.71 -0.37 20.35
C GLU A 356 17.61 0.10 19.18
N LYS A 357 17.00 0.39 18.00
CA LYS A 357 17.72 0.77 16.79
C LYS A 357 17.75 2.27 16.51
N GLY A 358 16.83 3.04 17.09
CA GLY A 358 16.70 4.47 16.82
C GLY A 358 15.40 5.05 17.35
N TRP A 359 14.51 5.49 16.47
CA TRP A 359 13.28 6.19 16.83
C TRP A 359 12.09 5.72 16.00
N ARG A 360 10.90 5.72 16.61
CA ARG A 360 9.63 5.57 15.90
C ARG A 360 8.62 6.62 16.35
N LEU A 361 7.63 6.87 15.53
CA LEU A 361 6.50 7.71 15.94
C LEU A 361 5.51 6.92 16.81
N THR A 362 4.84 7.63 17.70
CA THR A 362 3.68 7.11 18.44
C THR A 362 2.41 7.22 17.55
N PRO A 363 1.27 6.62 17.90
CA PRO A 363 0.02 6.88 17.18
C PRO A 363 -0.34 8.37 17.10
N ARG A 364 -0.06 9.16 18.13
CA ARG A 364 -0.20 10.63 18.10
C ARG A 364 0.80 11.29 17.15
N GLY A 365 2.01 10.76 17.08
CA GLY A 365 3.02 11.22 16.13
C GLY A 365 2.65 10.93 14.68
N PHE A 366 1.96 9.82 14.38
CA PHE A 366 1.47 9.53 13.04
C PHE A 366 0.48 10.58 12.52
N LEU A 367 -0.38 11.13 13.38
CA LEU A 367 -1.32 12.19 13.01
C LEU A 367 -0.63 13.46 12.48
N VAL A 368 0.55 13.77 12.98
CA VAL A 368 1.35 14.94 12.60
C VAL A 368 2.64 14.57 11.86
N SER A 369 2.71 13.34 11.34
CA SER A 369 3.92 12.79 10.72
C SER A 369 4.47 13.67 9.58
N ASN A 370 3.61 14.29 8.77
CA ASN A 370 4.07 15.17 7.69
C ASN A 370 4.88 16.35 8.20
N SER A 371 4.42 17.02 9.27
CA SER A 371 5.15 18.14 9.88
C SER A 371 6.47 17.69 10.50
N ILE A 372 6.49 16.51 11.13
CA ILE A 372 7.73 15.92 11.67
C ILE A 372 8.71 15.60 10.54
N ILE A 373 8.26 14.98 9.46
CA ILE A 373 9.08 14.59 8.31
C ILE A 373 9.71 15.83 7.65
N VAL A 374 8.94 16.90 7.44
CA VAL A 374 9.47 18.18 6.89
C VAL A 374 10.57 18.76 7.78
N ALA A 375 10.37 18.79 9.09
CA ALA A 375 11.39 19.31 10.01
C ALA A 375 12.68 18.46 10.01
N LEU A 376 12.57 17.15 9.81
CA LEU A 376 13.73 16.26 9.67
C LEU A 376 14.44 16.45 8.33
N GLU A 377 13.68 16.72 7.24
CA GLU A 377 14.23 17.06 5.93
C GLU A 377 15.07 18.33 6.00
N ASP A 378 14.54 19.39 6.62
CA ASP A 378 15.24 20.66 6.82
C ASP A 378 16.57 20.44 7.59
N ALA A 379 16.57 19.58 8.60
CA ALA A 379 17.77 19.25 9.36
C ALA A 379 18.82 18.50 8.50
N LEU A 380 18.38 17.57 7.65
CA LEU A 380 19.26 16.87 6.71
C LEU A 380 19.81 17.81 5.63
N ALA A 381 18.99 18.68 5.07
CA ALA A 381 19.40 19.67 4.09
C ALA A 381 20.46 20.64 4.67
N SER A 382 20.22 21.12 5.89
CA SER A 382 21.18 21.98 6.61
C SER A 382 22.52 21.29 6.84
N GLN A 383 22.51 20.00 7.18
CA GLN A 383 23.74 19.20 7.35
C GLN A 383 24.50 19.05 6.03
N LYS A 384 23.79 18.79 4.92
CA LYS A 384 24.42 18.69 3.59
C LYS A 384 25.08 20.00 3.18
N LEU A 385 24.41 21.13 3.38
CA LEU A 385 24.93 22.45 3.06
C LEU A 385 26.19 22.78 3.90
N GLN A 386 26.19 22.50 5.20
CA GLN A 386 27.35 22.73 6.06
C GLN A 386 28.57 21.91 5.61
N ARG A 387 28.37 20.68 5.16
CA ARG A 387 29.46 19.84 4.62
C ARG A 387 30.01 20.37 3.30
N GLN A 388 29.15 20.81 2.41
CA GLN A 388 29.56 21.40 1.14
C GLN A 388 30.38 22.68 1.37
N THR A 389 29.93 23.55 2.28
CA THR A 389 30.64 24.77 2.65
C THR A 389 32.00 24.49 3.31
N ALA A 390 32.08 23.51 4.21
CA ALA A 390 33.35 23.11 4.84
C ALA A 390 34.33 22.52 3.81
N ALA A 391 33.85 21.71 2.88
CA ALA A 391 34.66 21.17 1.78
C ALA A 391 35.17 22.28 0.84
N ALA A 392 34.34 23.27 0.51
CA ALA A 392 34.71 24.40 -0.33
C ALA A 392 35.75 25.32 0.35
N ASN A 393 35.72 25.43 1.66
CA ASN A 393 36.66 26.23 2.46
C ASN A 393 37.98 25.50 2.80
N GLY A 394 38.18 24.25 2.32
CA GLY A 394 39.38 23.47 2.57
C GLY A 394 39.52 22.93 4.01
N ASP A 395 38.47 23.01 4.82
CA ASP A 395 38.45 22.54 6.20
C ASP A 395 38.19 21.03 6.24
N TYR A 396 39.20 20.23 5.91
CA TYR A 396 39.17 18.76 5.96
C TYR A 396 39.28 18.20 7.38
N ARG A 397 38.80 18.88 8.41
CA ARG A 397 38.65 18.24 9.71
C ARG A 397 37.51 17.24 9.65
N ILE A 398 37.90 15.97 9.49
CA ILE A 398 37.00 14.82 9.72
C ILE A 398 36.49 14.98 11.16
N VAL A 399 35.27 15.40 11.32
CA VAL A 399 34.57 15.47 12.60
C VAL A 399 33.51 14.37 12.63
#